data_c6129ff4a987645bbc09a47bad3b43c9
#
_entry.id   c6129ff4a987645bbc09a47bad3b43c9
#
_cell.length_a   1.000
_cell.length_b   1.000
_cell.length_c   1.000
_cell.angle_alpha   90.00
_cell.angle_beta   90.00
_cell.angle_gamma   90.00
#
_symmetry.space_group_name_H-M   'P 1'
#
loop_
_entity.id
_entity.type
_entity.pdbx_description
1 polymer ?
#
loop_
_entity_poly.entity_id
_entity_poly.type
_entity_poly.pdbx_seq_one_letter_code
_entity_poly.pdbx_strand_id
1 'polypeptide(L)'
;MICRMRKIIFCLALLSAVASQARSWSGDEVREVIRRVNNYWQSNNPAEVRAFWDNAAYHTGNMEVYKLLHDQQMLDYSIRWAEHNQWKGATEPDPAKWKYKRYGEGQDFVLFGDWQICFQTYIDLYNLAPDEKKVARAKEVMGYEADSKAHDYWWWADALYMVMPVLTKMYKLTGDTKYLDKLYENILYSDSIMLDSETGLYFRDGKYIYPKHKTDNGKKDFWARGDGWVLAGLAKVLQDMPEDYAHQPFFREKYIRLARAVAKVQQPKGYWTRSMMDPKQAPGPETSGTAFFCYGLLWGINNGYLSKKEFAPTVKKAWKYLTKTALQADGKVGYVQPIGERAIPGQTVDANSQANFGVGAFLLAACEFVKYIEKK
;
A
#
# COMPACT_ATOMS: atom_id res chain seq x y z
N MET A 1 -43.25 76.94 -2.33
CA MET A 1 -41.89 76.41 -2.55
C MET A 1 -41.74 75.17 -1.66
N ILE A 2 -41.94 73.95 -2.24
CA ILE A 2 -42.09 72.70 -1.52
C ILE A 2 -40.77 71.92 -1.68
N CYS A 3 -40.05 71.77 -0.56
CA CYS A 3 -38.83 71.01 -0.50
C CYS A 3 -39.17 69.52 -0.24
N ARG A 4 -38.93 68.65 -1.23
CA ARG A 4 -39.07 67.20 -1.07
C ARG A 4 -37.78 66.58 -0.50
N MET A 5 -37.83 66.12 0.74
CA MET A 5 -36.81 65.25 1.32
C MET A 5 -36.96 63.81 0.78
N ARG A 6 -35.97 63.32 0.06
CA ARG A 6 -35.83 61.89 -0.34
C ARG A 6 -35.19 61.13 0.85
N LYS A 7 -35.91 60.19 1.43
CA LYS A 7 -35.38 59.20 2.35
C LYS A 7 -34.67 58.13 1.56
N ILE A 8 -33.36 58.01 1.76
CA ILE A 8 -32.55 56.92 1.26
C ILE A 8 -32.63 55.79 2.27
N ILE A 9 -33.28 54.69 1.90
CA ILE A 9 -33.30 53.44 2.70
C ILE A 9 -32.05 52.63 2.33
N PHE A 10 -31.11 52.53 3.25
CA PHE A 10 -29.95 51.61 3.16
C PHE A 10 -30.41 50.21 3.57
N CYS A 11 -30.60 49.32 2.57
CA CYS A 11 -30.71 47.89 2.85
C CYS A 11 -29.32 47.31 3.11
N LEU A 12 -28.98 47.08 4.39
CA LEU A 12 -27.85 46.23 4.76
C LEU A 12 -28.24 44.77 4.44
N ALA A 13 -27.74 44.23 3.33
CA ALA A 13 -27.75 42.81 3.10
C ALA A 13 -26.67 42.16 3.98
N LEU A 14 -27.06 41.55 5.08
CA LEU A 14 -26.21 40.63 5.86
C LEU A 14 -25.96 39.38 4.99
N LEU A 15 -24.83 39.36 4.33
CA LEU A 15 -24.26 38.12 3.78
C LEU A 15 -23.79 37.25 4.94
N SER A 16 -24.66 36.38 5.45
CA SER A 16 -24.27 35.26 6.30
C SER A 16 -23.42 34.29 5.47
N ALA A 17 -22.11 34.43 5.53
CA ALA A 17 -21.17 33.43 5.09
C ALA A 17 -21.35 32.20 6.01
N VAL A 18 -22.21 31.28 5.63
CA VAL A 18 -22.23 29.95 6.21
C VAL A 18 -20.90 29.30 5.80
N ALA A 19 -19.90 29.42 6.67
CA ALA A 19 -18.70 28.61 6.61
C ALA A 19 -19.19 27.16 6.73
N SER A 20 -19.25 26.45 5.62
CA SER A 20 -19.43 25.01 5.58
C SER A 20 -18.24 24.42 6.33
N GLN A 21 -18.41 24.21 7.66
CA GLN A 21 -17.47 23.38 8.40
C GLN A 21 -17.44 22.03 7.70
N ALA A 22 -16.31 21.71 7.10
CA ALA A 22 -16.11 20.40 6.50
C ALA A 22 -16.39 19.36 7.60
N ARG A 23 -17.49 18.63 7.45
CA ARG A 23 -17.93 17.59 8.39
C ARG A 23 -16.76 16.67 8.68
N SER A 24 -16.37 16.54 9.94
CA SER A 24 -15.33 15.61 10.37
C SER A 24 -15.88 14.18 10.32
N TRP A 25 -15.08 13.25 9.82
CA TRP A 25 -15.39 11.83 9.86
C TRP A 25 -15.41 11.33 11.30
N SER A 26 -16.38 10.49 11.64
CA SER A 26 -16.36 9.65 12.85
C SER A 26 -15.73 8.29 12.57
N GLY A 27 -15.27 7.60 13.62
CA GLY A 27 -14.76 6.22 13.50
C GLY A 27 -15.80 5.28 12.90
N ASP A 28 -17.06 5.40 13.32
CA ASP A 28 -18.14 4.53 12.84
C ASP A 28 -18.48 4.76 11.36
N GLU A 29 -18.45 6.01 10.89
CA GLU A 29 -18.63 6.30 9.47
C GLU A 29 -17.53 5.65 8.61
N VAL A 30 -16.28 5.62 9.10
CA VAL A 30 -15.19 4.95 8.37
C VAL A 30 -15.30 3.44 8.44
N ARG A 31 -15.70 2.87 9.60
CA ARG A 31 -15.98 1.43 9.72
C ARG A 31 -17.07 0.98 8.76
N GLU A 32 -18.10 1.78 8.57
CA GLU A 32 -19.16 1.50 7.60
C GLU A 32 -18.63 1.53 6.15
N VAL A 33 -17.77 2.49 5.81
CA VAL A 33 -17.07 2.50 4.51
C VAL A 33 -16.26 1.22 4.33
N ILE A 34 -15.52 0.77 5.34
CA ILE A 34 -14.74 -0.47 5.31
C ILE A 34 -15.65 -1.68 5.03
N ARG A 35 -16.75 -1.83 5.78
CA ARG A 35 -17.69 -2.94 5.57
C ARG A 35 -18.27 -2.92 4.17
N ARG A 36 -18.73 -1.77 3.69
CA ARG A 36 -19.32 -1.62 2.36
C ARG A 36 -18.34 -2.01 1.25
N VAL A 37 -17.10 -1.55 1.32
CA VAL A 37 -16.06 -1.90 0.34
C VAL A 37 -15.74 -3.39 0.38
N ASN A 38 -15.55 -3.94 1.57
CA ASN A 38 -15.13 -5.33 1.72
C ASN A 38 -16.28 -6.31 1.36
N ASN A 39 -17.50 -5.99 1.77
CA ASN A 39 -18.68 -6.78 1.39
C ASN A 39 -18.91 -6.75 -0.12
N TYR A 40 -18.80 -5.58 -0.76
CA TYR A 40 -18.87 -5.50 -2.22
C TYR A 40 -17.84 -6.41 -2.88
N TRP A 41 -16.57 -6.33 -2.43
CA TRP A 41 -15.52 -7.17 -3.00
C TRP A 41 -15.80 -8.66 -2.81
N GLN A 42 -16.05 -9.10 -1.59
CA GLN A 42 -16.25 -10.51 -1.26
C GLN A 42 -17.51 -11.11 -1.89
N SER A 43 -18.55 -10.31 -2.10
CA SER A 43 -19.79 -10.78 -2.77
C SER A 43 -19.63 -10.95 -4.30
N ASN A 44 -18.62 -10.30 -4.90
CA ASN A 44 -18.41 -10.33 -6.34
C ASN A 44 -17.15 -11.15 -6.76
N ASN A 45 -16.39 -11.66 -5.80
CA ASN A 45 -15.17 -12.41 -6.06
C ASN A 45 -15.09 -13.63 -5.16
N PRO A 46 -14.76 -14.82 -5.67
CA PRO A 46 -14.56 -16.01 -4.84
C PRO A 46 -13.27 -15.89 -4.02
N ALA A 47 -13.24 -16.54 -2.86
CA ALA A 47 -12.00 -16.65 -2.08
C ALA A 47 -11.04 -17.68 -2.68
N GLU A 48 -11.55 -18.68 -3.40
CA GLU A 48 -10.81 -19.82 -3.92
C GLU A 48 -10.04 -19.49 -5.20
N VAL A 49 -9.05 -18.59 -5.07
CA VAL A 49 -8.15 -18.13 -6.13
C VAL A 49 -6.69 -18.40 -5.74
N ARG A 50 -5.78 -18.40 -6.72
CA ARG A 50 -4.35 -18.69 -6.50
C ARG A 50 -3.70 -17.71 -5.51
N ALA A 51 -2.69 -18.18 -4.76
CA ALA A 51 -1.93 -17.39 -3.80
C ALA A 51 -0.85 -16.51 -4.47
N PHE A 52 -1.19 -15.84 -5.57
CA PHE A 52 -0.27 -14.94 -6.27
C PHE A 52 -0.44 -13.50 -5.78
N TRP A 53 0.52 -12.64 -6.08
CA TRP A 53 0.69 -11.32 -5.47
C TRP A 53 -0.58 -10.46 -5.46
N ASP A 54 -1.32 -10.45 -6.56
CA ASP A 54 -2.50 -9.60 -6.74
C ASP A 54 -3.63 -9.98 -5.76
N ASN A 55 -3.90 -11.28 -5.61
CA ASN A 55 -4.85 -11.79 -4.63
C ASN A 55 -4.33 -11.64 -3.20
N ALA A 56 -3.07 -12.01 -2.96
CA ALA A 56 -2.46 -11.93 -1.64
C ALA A 56 -2.43 -10.49 -1.10
N ALA A 57 -2.21 -9.48 -1.95
CA ALA A 57 -2.25 -8.08 -1.56
C ALA A 57 -3.63 -7.65 -1.02
N TYR A 58 -4.74 -8.17 -1.58
CA TYR A 58 -6.06 -7.95 -1.01
C TYR A 58 -6.15 -8.51 0.42
N HIS A 59 -5.68 -9.75 0.63
CA HIS A 59 -5.76 -10.40 1.92
C HIS A 59 -4.95 -9.70 3.01
N THR A 60 -3.85 -9.01 2.66
CA THR A 60 -3.13 -8.18 3.65
C THR A 60 -3.98 -7.03 4.19
N GLY A 61 -4.83 -6.43 3.34
CA GLY A 61 -5.80 -5.41 3.74
C GLY A 61 -6.98 -5.99 4.53
N ASN A 62 -7.51 -7.14 4.07
CA ASN A 62 -8.61 -7.82 4.73
C ASN A 62 -8.25 -8.28 6.16
N MET A 63 -7.00 -8.71 6.39
CA MET A 63 -6.54 -9.05 7.75
C MET A 63 -6.50 -7.83 8.68
N GLU A 64 -6.12 -6.64 8.18
CA GLU A 64 -6.20 -5.41 8.99
C GLU A 64 -7.66 -5.02 9.28
N VAL A 65 -8.59 -5.27 8.34
CA VAL A 65 -10.03 -5.10 8.60
C VAL A 65 -10.49 -6.04 9.71
N TYR A 66 -10.13 -7.33 9.65
CA TYR A 66 -10.47 -8.26 10.72
C TYR A 66 -9.91 -7.82 12.09
N LYS A 67 -8.65 -7.42 12.15
CA LYS A 67 -8.03 -6.93 13.40
C LYS A 67 -8.74 -5.69 13.97
N LEU A 68 -9.34 -4.86 13.10
CA LEU A 68 -10.05 -3.66 13.52
C LEU A 68 -11.51 -3.91 13.91
N LEU A 69 -12.22 -4.76 13.16
CA LEU A 69 -13.68 -4.94 13.29
C LEU A 69 -14.06 -6.22 14.03
N HIS A 70 -13.17 -7.21 14.11
CA HIS A 70 -13.42 -8.56 14.61
C HIS A 70 -14.61 -9.26 13.92
N ASP A 71 -14.84 -8.95 12.63
CA ASP A 71 -15.90 -9.51 11.81
C ASP A 71 -15.47 -10.89 11.27
N GLN A 72 -16.21 -11.93 11.68
CA GLN A 72 -15.88 -13.33 11.36
C GLN A 72 -15.92 -13.60 9.85
N GLN A 73 -16.83 -12.97 9.10
CA GLN A 73 -16.90 -13.11 7.65
C GLN A 73 -15.56 -12.72 6.98
N MET A 74 -14.93 -11.65 7.45
CA MET A 74 -13.66 -11.19 6.92
C MET A 74 -12.53 -12.20 7.17
N LEU A 75 -12.52 -12.80 8.36
CA LEU A 75 -11.56 -13.86 8.71
C LEU A 75 -11.79 -15.12 7.87
N ASP A 76 -13.02 -15.59 7.79
CA ASP A 76 -13.37 -16.81 7.07
C ASP A 76 -13.04 -16.73 5.59
N TYR A 77 -13.19 -15.55 4.98
CA TYR A 77 -12.81 -15.33 3.60
C TYR A 77 -11.30 -15.54 3.38
N SER A 78 -10.44 -15.02 4.28
CA SER A 78 -9.00 -15.24 4.20
C SER A 78 -8.58 -16.67 4.56
N ILE A 79 -9.30 -17.32 5.49
CA ILE A 79 -9.06 -18.73 5.81
C ILE A 79 -9.35 -19.62 4.59
N ARG A 80 -10.49 -19.45 3.94
CA ARG A 80 -10.86 -20.23 2.73
C ARG A 80 -9.82 -20.06 1.61
N TRP A 81 -9.35 -18.84 1.39
CA TRP A 81 -8.27 -18.60 0.44
C TRP A 81 -6.98 -19.33 0.80
N ALA A 82 -6.56 -19.27 2.06
CA ALA A 82 -5.36 -19.93 2.53
C ALA A 82 -5.45 -21.46 2.47
N GLU A 83 -6.60 -22.02 2.83
CA GLU A 83 -6.89 -23.48 2.75
C GLU A 83 -6.94 -23.98 1.31
N HIS A 84 -7.59 -23.23 0.41
CA HIS A 84 -7.59 -23.52 -1.04
C HIS A 84 -6.16 -23.65 -1.59
N ASN A 85 -5.26 -22.79 -1.15
CA ASN A 85 -3.85 -22.79 -1.54
C ASN A 85 -2.98 -23.73 -0.68
N GLN A 86 -3.58 -24.51 0.23
CA GLN A 86 -2.86 -25.43 1.13
C GLN A 86 -1.73 -24.73 1.92
N TRP A 87 -1.92 -23.44 2.25
CA TRP A 87 -0.94 -22.61 2.97
C TRP A 87 0.42 -22.49 2.23
N LYS A 88 0.39 -22.56 0.90
CA LYS A 88 1.57 -22.47 0.04
C LYS A 88 1.46 -21.29 -0.93
N GLY A 89 2.63 -20.75 -1.33
CA GLY A 89 2.81 -19.98 -2.56
C GLY A 89 3.13 -20.92 -3.73
N ALA A 90 4.27 -20.71 -4.39
CA ALA A 90 4.76 -21.67 -5.38
C ALA A 90 5.14 -23.00 -4.73
N THR A 91 4.91 -24.12 -5.46
CA THR A 91 4.86 -25.47 -4.88
C THR A 91 6.02 -26.39 -5.29
N GLU A 92 6.98 -25.96 -6.15
CA GLU A 92 8.14 -26.80 -6.51
C GLU A 92 8.85 -27.29 -5.24
N PRO A 93 8.96 -28.60 -5.02
CA PRO A 93 9.57 -29.15 -3.80
C PRO A 93 11.10 -29.17 -3.81
N ASP A 94 11.73 -29.16 -4.99
CA ASP A 94 13.18 -29.26 -5.12
C ASP A 94 13.85 -27.87 -5.11
N PRO A 95 14.59 -27.50 -4.05
CA PRO A 95 15.24 -26.19 -3.96
C PRO A 95 16.23 -25.90 -5.10
N ALA A 96 16.81 -26.93 -5.73
CA ALA A 96 17.72 -26.75 -6.85
C ALA A 96 17.03 -26.19 -8.10
N LYS A 97 15.70 -26.24 -8.17
CA LYS A 97 14.88 -25.71 -9.26
C LYS A 97 14.26 -24.35 -8.95
N TRP A 98 14.41 -23.80 -7.74
CA TRP A 98 13.77 -22.56 -7.32
C TRP A 98 14.34 -21.35 -8.06
N LYS A 99 13.44 -20.51 -8.59
CA LYS A 99 13.74 -19.35 -9.46
C LYS A 99 13.27 -18.04 -8.87
N TYR A 100 13.92 -16.91 -9.26
CA TYR A 100 13.55 -15.55 -8.90
C TYR A 100 14.07 -14.46 -9.84
N LYS A 101 15.08 -14.73 -10.67
CA LYS A 101 15.86 -13.71 -11.42
C LYS A 101 15.09 -12.96 -12.52
N ARG A 102 13.86 -13.35 -12.78
CA ARG A 102 12.96 -12.72 -13.75
C ARG A 102 11.52 -12.90 -13.33
N TYR A 103 10.61 -12.18 -13.96
CA TYR A 103 9.17 -12.41 -13.80
C TYR A 103 8.80 -13.82 -14.25
N GLY A 104 7.99 -14.49 -13.46
CA GLY A 104 7.45 -15.79 -13.77
C GLY A 104 6.37 -16.25 -12.82
N GLU A 105 5.31 -16.86 -13.38
CA GLU A 105 4.14 -17.35 -12.64
C GLU A 105 4.16 -18.87 -12.41
N GLY A 106 5.23 -19.56 -12.89
CA GLY A 106 5.39 -21.01 -12.73
C GLY A 106 5.61 -21.39 -11.26
N GLN A 107 5.27 -22.63 -10.93
CA GLN A 107 5.39 -23.16 -9.58
C GLN A 107 6.85 -23.33 -9.11
N ASP A 108 7.81 -23.22 -10.01
CA ASP A 108 9.24 -23.19 -9.73
C ASP A 108 9.81 -21.82 -9.39
N PHE A 109 8.98 -20.76 -9.45
CA PHE A 109 9.35 -19.40 -9.01
C PHE A 109 9.19 -19.20 -7.49
N VAL A 110 9.66 -20.16 -6.70
CA VAL A 110 9.48 -20.21 -5.25
C VAL A 110 10.13 -19.03 -4.52
N LEU A 111 11.30 -18.57 -5.00
CA LEU A 111 12.03 -17.44 -4.41
C LEU A 111 11.62 -16.09 -5.03
N PHE A 112 10.54 -16.05 -5.78
CA PHE A 112 10.02 -14.85 -6.39
C PHE A 112 8.95 -14.21 -5.50
N GLY A 113 9.13 -12.95 -5.13
CA GLY A 113 8.31 -12.24 -4.14
C GLY A 113 6.81 -12.31 -4.38
N ASP A 114 6.38 -12.41 -5.65
CA ASP A 114 4.98 -12.51 -6.04
C ASP A 114 4.30 -13.78 -5.52
N TRP A 115 5.07 -14.85 -5.26
CA TRP A 115 4.59 -16.05 -4.60
C TRP A 115 4.81 -16.07 -3.07
N GLN A 116 5.65 -15.16 -2.55
CA GLN A 116 6.00 -15.11 -1.11
C GLN A 116 5.08 -14.21 -0.30
N ILE A 117 4.44 -13.22 -0.91
CA ILE A 117 3.56 -12.26 -0.21
C ILE A 117 2.43 -12.94 0.58
N CYS A 118 1.92 -14.09 0.12
CA CYS A 118 0.87 -14.83 0.82
C CYS A 118 1.26 -15.21 2.25
N PHE A 119 2.55 -15.38 2.52
CA PHE A 119 3.07 -15.70 3.85
C PHE A 119 2.77 -14.59 4.88
N GLN A 120 2.59 -13.33 4.46
CA GLN A 120 2.14 -12.28 5.38
C GLN A 120 0.79 -12.67 6.03
N THR A 121 -0.18 -13.07 5.20
CA THR A 121 -1.51 -13.48 5.66
C THR A 121 -1.47 -14.81 6.43
N TYR A 122 -0.69 -15.78 5.96
CA TYR A 122 -0.61 -17.10 6.63
C TYR A 122 -0.02 -17.00 8.03
N ILE A 123 1.02 -16.17 8.23
CA ILE A 123 1.59 -15.92 9.56
C ILE A 123 0.57 -15.18 10.45
N ASP A 124 -0.17 -14.20 9.91
CA ASP A 124 -1.23 -13.52 10.67
C ASP A 124 -2.32 -14.51 11.12
N LEU A 125 -2.74 -15.44 10.25
CA LEU A 125 -3.71 -16.50 10.56
C LEU A 125 -3.15 -17.54 11.54
N TYR A 126 -1.85 -17.83 11.49
CA TYR A 126 -1.17 -18.66 12.50
C TYR A 126 -1.22 -17.99 13.87
N ASN A 127 -0.92 -16.70 13.96
CA ASN A 127 -0.91 -15.96 15.22
C ASN A 127 -2.29 -15.90 15.90
N LEU A 128 -3.37 -15.98 15.11
CA LEU A 128 -4.74 -16.04 15.64
C LEU A 128 -5.12 -17.45 16.15
N ALA A 129 -4.69 -18.48 15.45
CA ALA A 129 -4.97 -19.87 15.80
C ALA A 129 -3.78 -20.74 15.33
N PRO A 130 -2.81 -21.01 16.20
CA PRO A 130 -1.60 -21.74 15.84
C PRO A 130 -1.87 -23.15 15.32
N ASP A 131 -1.34 -23.43 14.12
CA ASP A 131 -1.30 -24.75 13.49
C ASP A 131 -0.10 -24.73 12.56
N GLU A 132 0.89 -25.62 12.78
CA GLU A 132 2.17 -25.61 12.08
C GLU A 132 2.03 -25.70 10.56
N LYS A 133 0.97 -26.35 10.03
CA LYS A 133 0.72 -26.40 8.59
C LYS A 133 0.59 -25.02 7.94
N LYS A 134 0.14 -23.99 8.71
CA LYS A 134 -0.07 -22.64 8.20
C LYS A 134 1.23 -21.91 7.88
N VAL A 135 2.33 -22.29 8.53
CA VAL A 135 3.64 -21.61 8.42
C VAL A 135 4.78 -22.52 7.94
N ALA A 136 4.52 -23.82 7.76
CA ALA A 136 5.54 -24.78 7.35
C ALA A 136 6.24 -24.36 6.04
N ARG A 137 5.47 -24.00 5.00
CA ARG A 137 6.05 -23.56 3.73
C ARG A 137 6.76 -22.21 3.84
N ALA A 138 6.23 -21.28 4.63
CA ALA A 138 6.89 -20.01 4.89
C ALA A 138 8.25 -20.21 5.59
N LYS A 139 8.32 -21.09 6.60
CA LYS A 139 9.58 -21.44 7.28
C LYS A 139 10.59 -22.06 6.32
N GLU A 140 10.16 -22.98 5.46
CA GLU A 140 11.02 -23.64 4.46
C GLU A 140 11.62 -22.62 3.50
N VAL A 141 10.76 -21.82 2.83
CA VAL A 141 11.18 -20.90 1.76
C VAL A 141 11.97 -19.72 2.32
N MET A 142 11.47 -19.09 3.37
CA MET A 142 12.14 -17.92 3.96
C MET A 142 13.40 -18.32 4.75
N GLY A 143 13.44 -19.53 5.33
CA GLY A 143 14.64 -20.09 5.91
C GLY A 143 15.74 -20.28 4.88
N TYR A 144 15.42 -20.89 3.74
CA TYR A 144 16.35 -21.05 2.62
C TYR A 144 16.88 -19.69 2.13
N GLU A 145 16.00 -18.70 1.93
CA GLU A 145 16.38 -17.34 1.51
C GLU A 145 17.31 -16.69 2.54
N ALA A 146 16.98 -16.77 3.82
CA ALA A 146 17.76 -16.19 4.91
C ALA A 146 19.16 -16.81 5.03
N ASP A 147 19.29 -18.12 4.82
CA ASP A 147 20.56 -18.84 4.90
C ASP A 147 21.39 -18.74 3.59
N SER A 148 20.80 -18.25 2.50
CA SER A 148 21.48 -18.09 1.22
C SER A 148 22.50 -16.95 1.24
N LYS A 149 23.59 -17.12 0.48
CA LYS A 149 24.55 -16.04 0.18
C LYS A 149 24.04 -15.02 -0.83
N ALA A 150 22.97 -15.34 -1.59
CA ALA A 150 22.36 -14.42 -2.54
C ALA A 150 21.62 -13.30 -1.78
N HIS A 151 21.70 -12.09 -2.32
CA HIS A 151 21.02 -10.90 -1.78
C HIS A 151 20.40 -10.06 -2.91
N ASP A 152 20.24 -10.62 -4.10
CA ASP A 152 19.70 -10.01 -5.32
C ASP A 152 18.24 -10.44 -5.61
N TYR A 153 17.50 -10.86 -4.58
CA TYR A 153 16.14 -11.37 -4.72
C TYR A 153 15.15 -10.28 -5.17
N TRP A 154 15.31 -9.06 -4.68
CA TRP A 154 14.32 -7.99 -4.85
C TRP A 154 14.79 -6.94 -5.87
N TRP A 155 14.70 -7.32 -7.14
CA TRP A 155 15.16 -6.50 -8.27
C TRP A 155 14.10 -5.55 -8.83
N TRP A 156 12.89 -5.48 -8.20
CA TRP A 156 11.81 -4.56 -8.55
C TRP A 156 11.10 -4.03 -7.29
N ALA A 157 10.53 -2.83 -7.39
CA ALA A 157 9.99 -2.10 -6.24
C ALA A 157 8.85 -2.83 -5.52
N ASP A 158 8.03 -3.58 -6.27
CA ASP A 158 6.89 -4.31 -5.73
C ASP A 158 7.35 -5.38 -4.70
N ALA A 159 8.50 -6.01 -4.92
CA ALA A 159 9.06 -7.00 -3.99
C ALA A 159 9.26 -6.45 -2.58
N LEU A 160 9.51 -5.15 -2.43
CA LEU A 160 9.69 -4.50 -1.14
C LEU A 160 8.41 -4.52 -0.26
N TYR A 161 7.23 -4.56 -0.88
CA TYR A 161 5.98 -4.84 -0.15
C TYR A 161 5.71 -6.32 0.01
N MET A 162 6.05 -7.10 -1.02
CA MET A 162 5.75 -8.53 -1.05
C MET A 162 6.50 -9.27 0.06
N VAL A 163 7.81 -9.02 0.23
CA VAL A 163 8.70 -9.87 1.02
C VAL A 163 9.24 -9.20 2.30
N MET A 164 9.55 -7.90 2.30
CA MET A 164 10.10 -7.27 3.51
C MET A 164 9.25 -7.55 4.77
N PRO A 165 7.89 -7.40 4.73
CA PRO A 165 7.07 -7.70 5.89
C PRO A 165 7.03 -9.19 6.26
N VAL A 166 7.28 -10.10 5.29
CA VAL A 166 7.38 -11.53 5.61
C VAL A 166 8.59 -11.80 6.50
N LEU A 167 9.75 -11.19 6.19
CA LEU A 167 10.96 -11.40 6.98
C LEU A 167 10.83 -10.85 8.42
N THR A 168 10.21 -9.68 8.61
CA THR A 168 9.96 -9.19 9.98
C THR A 168 8.96 -10.07 10.75
N LYS A 169 7.93 -10.59 10.05
CA LYS A 169 7.00 -11.57 10.65
C LYS A 169 7.68 -12.90 10.98
N MET A 170 8.62 -13.37 10.13
CA MET A 170 9.43 -14.56 10.42
C MET A 170 10.33 -14.34 11.64
N TYR A 171 10.95 -13.18 11.79
CA TYR A 171 11.66 -12.82 13.01
C TYR A 171 10.74 -12.90 14.23
N LYS A 172 9.57 -12.29 14.19
CA LYS A 172 8.60 -12.35 15.32
C LYS A 172 8.13 -13.77 15.63
N LEU A 173 8.02 -14.61 14.61
CA LEU A 173 7.59 -16.01 14.75
C LEU A 173 8.68 -16.90 15.38
N THR A 174 9.95 -16.65 15.05
CA THR A 174 11.07 -17.56 15.38
C THR A 174 12.04 -17.00 16.42
N GLY A 175 12.11 -15.68 16.58
CA GLY A 175 13.14 -14.99 17.37
C GLY A 175 14.52 -14.93 16.69
N ASP A 176 14.67 -15.42 15.46
CA ASP A 176 15.96 -15.53 14.78
C ASP A 176 16.27 -14.25 13.98
N THR A 177 17.32 -13.54 14.36
CA THR A 177 17.75 -12.28 13.74
C THR A 177 18.21 -12.43 12.30
N LYS A 178 18.55 -13.63 11.83
CA LYS A 178 18.95 -13.88 10.43
C LYS A 178 17.94 -13.35 9.42
N TYR A 179 16.64 -13.33 9.75
CA TYR A 179 15.61 -12.78 8.90
C TYR A 179 15.72 -11.26 8.75
N LEU A 180 16.06 -10.56 9.84
CA LEU A 180 16.29 -9.11 9.81
C LEU A 180 17.59 -8.76 9.05
N ASP A 181 18.63 -9.57 9.23
CA ASP A 181 19.91 -9.38 8.55
C ASP A 181 19.74 -9.60 7.05
N LYS A 182 19.01 -10.64 6.64
CA LYS A 182 18.65 -10.86 5.23
C LYS A 182 17.79 -9.74 4.64
N LEU A 183 16.85 -9.22 5.41
CA LEU A 183 16.06 -8.03 5.03
C LEU A 183 16.98 -6.84 4.73
N TYR A 184 17.97 -6.60 5.60
CA TYR A 184 18.92 -5.49 5.43
C TYR A 184 19.82 -5.69 4.19
N GLU A 185 20.35 -6.89 3.97
CA GLU A 185 21.16 -7.20 2.78
C GLU A 185 20.38 -6.98 1.48
N ASN A 186 19.15 -7.52 1.40
CA ASN A 186 18.33 -7.43 0.19
C ASN A 186 17.89 -6.00 -0.11
N ILE A 187 17.55 -5.18 0.89
CA ILE A 187 17.15 -3.78 0.64
C ILE A 187 18.34 -2.92 0.19
N LEU A 188 19.56 -3.21 0.65
CA LEU A 188 20.76 -2.51 0.16
C LEU A 188 20.97 -2.78 -1.33
N TYR A 189 20.78 -4.01 -1.78
CA TYR A 189 20.81 -4.33 -3.21
C TYR A 189 19.71 -3.59 -3.97
N SER A 190 18.46 -3.63 -3.49
CA SER A 190 17.34 -2.94 -4.12
C SER A 190 17.59 -1.44 -4.25
N ASP A 191 18.14 -0.81 -3.21
CA ASP A 191 18.52 0.60 -3.23
C ASP A 191 19.57 0.89 -4.29
N SER A 192 20.57 0.02 -4.41
CA SER A 192 21.67 0.22 -5.36
C SER A 192 21.22 0.26 -6.83
N ILE A 193 20.07 -0.37 -7.12
CA ILE A 193 19.55 -0.48 -8.50
C ILE A 193 18.31 0.38 -8.76
N MET A 194 17.58 0.82 -7.73
CA MET A 194 16.28 1.47 -7.93
C MET A 194 16.13 2.84 -7.24
N LEU A 195 16.86 3.09 -6.14
CA LEU A 195 16.70 4.34 -5.40
C LEU A 195 17.35 5.52 -6.15
N ASP A 196 16.55 6.51 -6.48
CA ASP A 196 17.05 7.80 -6.95
C ASP A 196 17.49 8.67 -5.77
N SER A 197 18.80 8.83 -5.59
CA SER A 197 19.37 9.58 -4.47
C SER A 197 18.98 11.05 -4.45
N GLU A 198 18.67 11.65 -5.61
CA GLU A 198 18.26 13.05 -5.73
C GLU A 198 16.85 13.30 -5.19
N THR A 199 15.88 12.47 -5.60
CA THR A 199 14.47 12.65 -5.25
C THR A 199 14.06 11.87 -4.00
N GLY A 200 14.73 10.76 -3.70
CA GLY A 200 14.33 9.80 -2.66
C GLY A 200 13.20 8.88 -3.08
N LEU A 201 12.80 8.89 -4.35
CA LEU A 201 11.81 7.98 -4.96
C LEU A 201 12.50 6.76 -5.57
N TYR A 202 11.72 5.72 -5.86
CA TYR A 202 12.20 4.49 -6.47
C TYR A 202 11.76 4.37 -7.93
N PHE A 203 12.69 4.08 -8.82
CA PHE A 203 12.35 3.51 -10.13
C PHE A 203 11.77 2.11 -9.92
N ARG A 204 10.85 1.69 -10.79
CA ARG A 204 10.18 0.38 -10.64
C ARG A 204 11.17 -0.78 -10.67
N ASP A 205 12.15 -0.74 -11.57
CA ASP A 205 13.27 -1.69 -11.68
C ASP A 205 14.40 -1.09 -12.55
N GLY A 206 15.46 -1.87 -12.77
CA GLY A 206 16.62 -1.46 -13.55
C GLY A 206 16.35 -1.05 -15.00
N LYS A 207 15.19 -1.40 -15.59
CA LYS A 207 14.77 -0.97 -16.94
C LYS A 207 14.37 0.50 -16.98
N TYR A 208 13.87 1.04 -15.85
CA TYR A 208 13.25 2.37 -15.79
C TYR A 208 14.18 3.46 -15.26
N ILE A 209 15.47 3.17 -15.06
CA ILE A 209 16.45 4.12 -14.51
C ILE A 209 16.73 5.24 -15.51
N TYR A 210 16.60 6.50 -15.04
CA TYR A 210 16.99 7.68 -15.79
C TYR A 210 18.52 7.77 -15.95
N PRO A 211 19.09 8.21 -17.11
CA PRO A 211 18.40 8.73 -18.31
C PRO A 211 18.10 7.66 -19.38
N LYS A 212 18.39 6.36 -19.13
CA LYS A 212 18.13 5.29 -20.11
C LYS A 212 16.64 5.14 -20.41
N HIS A 213 15.82 5.31 -19.39
CA HIS A 213 14.37 5.45 -19.52
C HIS A 213 13.93 6.83 -19.04
N LYS A 214 12.95 7.41 -19.73
CA LYS A 214 12.30 8.67 -19.39
C LYS A 214 10.89 8.70 -19.94
N THR A 215 10.05 9.58 -19.37
CA THR A 215 8.71 9.85 -19.92
C THR A 215 8.81 10.47 -21.32
N ASP A 216 7.70 10.51 -22.04
CA ASP A 216 7.61 11.18 -23.37
C ASP A 216 7.98 12.66 -23.28
N ASN A 217 7.85 13.27 -22.11
CA ASN A 217 8.24 14.65 -21.81
C ASN A 217 9.69 14.77 -21.29
N GLY A 218 10.49 13.71 -21.34
CA GLY A 218 11.91 13.69 -20.98
C GLY A 218 12.20 13.68 -19.48
N LYS A 219 11.22 13.41 -18.63
CA LYS A 219 11.36 13.42 -17.16
C LYS A 219 11.66 12.03 -16.60
N LYS A 220 12.13 11.97 -15.33
CA LYS A 220 12.21 10.74 -14.55
C LYS A 220 10.81 10.15 -14.39
N ASP A 221 10.68 8.85 -14.64
CA ASP A 221 9.39 8.14 -14.60
C ASP A 221 9.28 7.31 -13.31
N PHE A 222 8.70 7.92 -12.27
CA PHE A 222 8.41 7.25 -11.01
C PHE A 222 6.96 6.82 -10.98
N TRP A 223 6.76 5.52 -10.85
CA TRP A 223 5.43 4.92 -10.88
C TRP A 223 4.76 4.96 -9.51
N ALA A 224 3.60 5.60 -9.40
CA ALA A 224 2.92 5.81 -8.12
C ALA A 224 2.66 4.51 -7.34
N ARG A 225 2.20 3.45 -7.99
CA ARG A 225 2.01 2.15 -7.32
C ARG A 225 3.34 1.53 -6.89
N GLY A 226 4.42 1.71 -7.66
CA GLY A 226 5.77 1.24 -7.31
C GLY A 226 6.25 1.84 -5.99
N ASP A 227 6.30 3.17 -5.90
CA ASP A 227 6.64 3.86 -4.65
C ASP A 227 5.61 3.61 -3.53
N GLY A 228 4.34 3.38 -3.90
CA GLY A 228 3.28 2.99 -2.97
C GLY A 228 3.58 1.68 -2.26
N TRP A 229 4.03 0.67 -3.02
CA TRP A 229 4.49 -0.60 -2.46
C TRP A 229 5.64 -0.39 -1.48
N VAL A 230 6.64 0.40 -1.86
CA VAL A 230 7.83 0.63 -1.02
C VAL A 230 7.46 1.31 0.30
N LEU A 231 6.66 2.39 0.26
CA LEU A 231 6.26 3.10 1.47
C LEU A 231 5.41 2.24 2.40
N ALA A 232 4.45 1.50 1.85
CA ALA A 232 3.62 0.58 2.61
C ALA A 232 4.42 -0.59 3.19
N GLY A 233 5.37 -1.13 2.43
CA GLY A 233 6.28 -2.17 2.88
C GLY A 233 7.16 -1.71 4.06
N LEU A 234 7.74 -0.51 3.96
CA LEU A 234 8.54 0.08 5.04
C LEU A 234 7.72 0.33 6.32
N ALA A 235 6.46 0.79 6.17
CA ALA A 235 5.56 0.94 7.32
C ALA A 235 5.32 -0.40 8.04
N LYS A 236 5.02 -1.47 7.29
CA LYS A 236 4.85 -2.83 7.85
C LYS A 236 6.13 -3.36 8.48
N VAL A 237 7.29 -3.10 7.88
CA VAL A 237 8.60 -3.47 8.44
C VAL A 237 8.81 -2.82 9.82
N LEU A 238 8.64 -1.51 9.90
CA LEU A 238 8.82 -0.75 11.14
C LEU A 238 7.78 -1.10 12.22
N GLN A 239 6.60 -1.61 11.83
CA GLN A 239 5.60 -2.11 12.76
C GLN A 239 6.06 -3.36 13.51
N ASP A 240 6.80 -4.24 12.85
CA ASP A 240 7.20 -5.55 13.38
C ASP A 240 8.68 -5.63 13.79
N MET A 241 9.52 -4.67 13.35
CA MET A 241 10.95 -4.63 13.65
C MET A 241 11.19 -4.16 15.09
N PRO A 242 12.06 -4.85 15.88
CA PRO A 242 12.38 -4.41 17.22
C PRO A 242 13.18 -3.10 17.20
N GLU A 243 12.94 -2.24 18.20
CA GLU A 243 13.58 -0.92 18.30
C GLU A 243 15.10 -1.01 18.53
N ASP A 244 15.58 -2.09 19.15
CA ASP A 244 16.98 -2.35 19.45
C ASP A 244 17.75 -3.06 18.33
N TYR A 245 17.12 -3.38 17.20
CA TYR A 245 17.82 -3.92 16.04
C TYR A 245 18.80 -2.89 15.48
N ALA A 246 20.05 -3.30 15.29
CA ALA A 246 21.16 -2.40 14.93
C ALA A 246 20.88 -1.54 13.67
N HIS A 247 20.14 -2.05 12.70
CA HIS A 247 19.79 -1.34 11.47
C HIS A 247 18.40 -0.71 11.48
N GLN A 248 17.65 -0.74 12.59
CA GLN A 248 16.34 -0.07 12.69
C GLN A 248 16.41 1.43 12.30
N PRO A 249 17.42 2.21 12.71
CA PRO A 249 17.53 3.63 12.30
C PRO A 249 17.62 3.81 10.80
N PHE A 250 18.26 2.91 10.06
CA PHE A 250 18.32 2.93 8.60
C PHE A 250 16.91 2.82 7.97
N PHE A 251 16.10 1.88 8.43
CA PHE A 251 14.72 1.72 7.93
C PHE A 251 13.84 2.92 8.28
N ARG A 252 14.00 3.46 9.48
CA ARG A 252 13.29 4.66 9.94
C ARG A 252 13.62 5.87 9.06
N GLU A 253 14.90 6.14 8.82
CA GLU A 253 15.32 7.26 7.98
C GLU A 253 14.82 7.12 6.55
N LYS A 254 14.96 5.94 5.97
CA LYS A 254 14.47 5.60 4.64
C LYS A 254 12.96 5.84 4.51
N TYR A 255 12.18 5.36 5.46
CA TYR A 255 10.73 5.56 5.51
C TYR A 255 10.37 7.06 5.55
N ILE A 256 11.00 7.84 6.43
CA ILE A 256 10.73 9.28 6.58
C ILE A 256 11.11 10.04 5.29
N ARG A 257 12.24 9.68 4.68
CA ARG A 257 12.70 10.29 3.43
C ARG A 257 11.71 10.02 2.29
N LEU A 258 11.28 8.78 2.12
CA LEU A 258 10.30 8.43 1.08
C LEU A 258 8.94 9.09 1.35
N ALA A 259 8.46 9.11 2.60
CA ALA A 259 7.23 9.79 2.98
C ALA A 259 7.23 11.28 2.58
N ARG A 260 8.34 11.98 2.79
CA ARG A 260 8.51 13.38 2.37
C ARG A 260 8.56 13.51 0.85
N ALA A 261 9.25 12.60 0.16
CA ALA A 261 9.35 12.62 -1.30
C ALA A 261 7.97 12.44 -1.96
N VAL A 262 7.18 11.48 -1.53
CA VAL A 262 5.84 11.25 -2.07
C VAL A 262 4.88 12.39 -1.75
N ALA A 263 4.94 12.97 -0.55
CA ALA A 263 4.07 14.08 -0.17
C ALA A 263 4.26 15.33 -1.06
N LYS A 264 5.49 15.60 -1.51
CA LYS A 264 5.83 16.75 -2.37
C LYS A 264 5.18 16.68 -3.75
N VAL A 265 4.88 15.50 -4.26
CA VAL A 265 4.35 15.28 -5.62
C VAL A 265 2.86 14.95 -5.66
N GLN A 266 2.16 15.11 -4.53
CA GLN A 266 0.70 14.95 -4.46
C GLN A 266 -0.01 16.00 -5.33
N GLN A 267 -0.99 15.56 -6.12
CA GLN A 267 -1.79 16.47 -6.93
C GLN A 267 -2.75 17.31 -6.04
N PRO A 268 -3.14 18.52 -6.48
CA PRO A 268 -4.03 19.40 -5.70
C PRO A 268 -5.36 18.74 -5.29
N LYS A 269 -5.89 17.82 -6.12
CA LYS A 269 -7.10 17.06 -5.87
C LYS A 269 -6.92 15.87 -4.90
N GLY A 270 -5.68 15.63 -4.39
CA GLY A 270 -5.41 14.68 -3.33
C GLY A 270 -4.94 13.29 -3.77
N TYR A 271 -4.99 12.98 -5.05
CA TYR A 271 -4.44 11.74 -5.61
C TYR A 271 -2.99 11.92 -6.10
N TRP A 272 -2.35 10.84 -6.49
CA TRP A 272 -1.13 10.84 -7.29
C TRP A 272 -1.45 10.32 -8.69
N THR A 273 -0.80 10.91 -9.69
CA THR A 273 -0.85 10.41 -11.07
C THR A 273 0.05 9.19 -11.22
N ARG A 274 -0.23 8.33 -12.19
CA ARG A 274 0.55 7.11 -12.46
C ARG A 274 2.04 7.39 -12.61
N SER A 275 2.45 8.45 -13.33
CA SER A 275 3.80 9.00 -13.30
C SER A 275 3.80 10.22 -12.36
N MET A 276 4.49 10.09 -11.22
CA MET A 276 4.37 11.06 -10.13
C MET A 276 5.02 12.41 -10.45
N MET A 277 6.16 12.40 -11.14
CA MET A 277 6.90 13.62 -11.50
C MET A 277 6.55 14.13 -12.90
N ASP A 278 5.77 13.40 -13.66
CA ASP A 278 5.23 13.82 -14.94
C ASP A 278 3.73 13.53 -15.06
N PRO A 279 2.87 14.36 -14.42
CA PRO A 279 1.43 14.17 -14.47
C PRO A 279 0.83 14.17 -15.90
N LYS A 280 1.57 14.70 -16.89
CA LYS A 280 1.12 14.73 -18.29
C LYS A 280 1.35 13.41 -19.02
N GLN A 281 2.26 12.57 -18.56
CA GLN A 281 2.57 11.25 -19.15
C GLN A 281 1.35 10.34 -19.17
N ALA A 282 0.64 10.30 -18.05
CA ALA A 282 -0.57 9.49 -17.88
C ALA A 282 -1.53 10.24 -16.93
N PRO A 283 -2.27 11.24 -17.45
CA PRO A 283 -3.09 12.12 -16.62
C PRO A 283 -4.25 11.40 -15.95
N GLY A 284 -4.76 12.00 -14.89
CA GLY A 284 -5.86 11.46 -14.10
C GLY A 284 -5.42 10.73 -12.84
N PRO A 285 -6.39 10.36 -11.99
CA PRO A 285 -6.11 9.72 -10.71
C PRO A 285 -5.66 8.26 -10.87
N GLU A 286 -4.90 7.79 -9.87
CA GLU A 286 -4.56 6.39 -9.69
C GLU A 286 -4.79 6.01 -8.23
N THR A 287 -5.70 5.06 -8.00
CA THR A 287 -6.19 4.77 -6.65
C THR A 287 -5.24 3.88 -5.86
N SER A 288 -4.59 2.87 -6.46
CA SER A 288 -3.77 1.93 -5.71
C SER A 288 -2.56 2.61 -5.06
N GLY A 289 -1.79 3.37 -5.82
CA GLY A 289 -0.67 4.16 -5.28
C GLY A 289 -1.15 5.20 -4.26
N THR A 290 -2.25 5.93 -4.57
CA THR A 290 -2.84 6.90 -3.64
C THR A 290 -3.23 6.26 -2.31
N ALA A 291 -3.82 5.06 -2.33
CA ALA A 291 -4.24 4.35 -1.13
C ALA A 291 -3.03 3.85 -0.32
N PHE A 292 -2.00 3.29 -0.97
CA PHE A 292 -0.76 2.91 -0.28
C PHE A 292 -0.04 4.10 0.34
N PHE A 293 0.03 5.24 -0.35
CA PHE A 293 0.59 6.46 0.24
C PHE A 293 -0.23 6.95 1.42
N CYS A 294 -1.56 6.95 1.29
CA CYS A 294 -2.46 7.32 2.39
C CYS A 294 -2.25 6.41 3.62
N TYR A 295 -2.19 5.08 3.39
CA TYR A 295 -1.88 4.10 4.43
C TYR A 295 -0.53 4.37 5.09
N GLY A 296 0.55 4.43 4.31
CA GLY A 296 1.89 4.61 4.85
C GLY A 296 2.03 5.91 5.64
N LEU A 297 1.50 7.03 5.12
CA LEU A 297 1.55 8.32 5.80
C LEU A 297 0.71 8.34 7.09
N LEU A 298 -0.48 7.74 7.08
CA LEU A 298 -1.34 7.63 8.27
C LEU A 298 -0.68 6.77 9.34
N TRP A 299 -0.14 5.61 8.94
CA TRP A 299 0.59 4.73 9.86
C TRP A 299 1.73 5.48 10.56
N GLY A 300 2.51 6.26 9.80
CA GLY A 300 3.60 7.03 10.38
C GLY A 300 3.15 8.10 11.35
N ILE A 301 2.05 8.80 11.06
CA ILE A 301 1.45 9.76 12.00
C ILE A 301 0.97 9.03 13.26
N ASN A 302 0.27 7.91 13.10
CA ASN A 302 -0.29 7.14 14.19
C ASN A 302 0.78 6.56 15.12
N ASN A 303 1.95 6.23 14.59
CA ASN A 303 3.04 5.62 15.35
C ASN A 303 4.19 6.59 15.69
N GLY A 304 4.02 7.90 15.45
CA GLY A 304 4.98 8.93 15.86
C GLY A 304 6.24 9.05 14.99
N TYR A 305 6.28 8.36 13.85
CA TYR A 305 7.38 8.48 12.87
C TYR A 305 7.28 9.76 12.04
N LEU A 306 6.04 10.24 11.78
CA LEU A 306 5.77 11.41 10.97
C LEU A 306 5.01 12.47 11.77
N SER A 307 5.36 13.74 11.58
CA SER A 307 4.67 14.87 12.21
C SER A 307 3.25 15.01 11.70
N LYS A 308 2.25 14.95 12.60
CA LYS A 308 0.84 15.22 12.26
C LYS A 308 0.69 16.61 11.61
N LYS A 309 1.42 17.63 12.08
CA LYS A 309 1.38 18.98 11.53
C LYS A 309 1.83 19.02 10.07
N GLU A 310 2.90 18.29 9.73
CA GLU A 310 3.49 18.24 8.38
C GLU A 310 2.60 17.45 7.40
N PHE A 311 2.10 16.27 7.79
CA PHE A 311 1.49 15.33 6.87
C PHE A 311 -0.06 15.28 6.88
N ALA A 312 -0.74 15.85 7.91
CA ALA A 312 -2.20 15.84 7.96
C ALA A 312 -2.88 16.49 6.74
N PRO A 313 -2.37 17.59 6.15
CA PRO A 313 -2.98 18.14 4.93
C PRO A 313 -2.96 17.16 3.77
N THR A 314 -1.86 16.39 3.60
CA THR A 314 -1.68 15.38 2.54
C THR A 314 -2.65 14.22 2.72
N VAL A 315 -2.70 13.62 3.92
CA VAL A 315 -3.59 12.47 4.17
C VAL A 315 -5.06 12.84 4.11
N LYS A 316 -5.46 14.04 4.56
CA LYS A 316 -6.85 14.52 4.45
C LYS A 316 -7.28 14.69 2.99
N LYS A 317 -6.43 15.23 2.14
CA LYS A 317 -6.70 15.34 0.70
C LYS A 317 -6.78 13.96 0.03
N ALA A 318 -5.87 13.04 0.37
CA ALA A 318 -5.90 11.68 -0.13
C ALA A 318 -7.18 10.94 0.30
N TRP A 319 -7.55 11.02 1.57
CA TRP A 319 -8.79 10.42 2.09
C TRP A 319 -10.04 10.99 1.42
N LYS A 320 -10.07 12.30 1.19
CA LYS A 320 -11.16 12.95 0.44
C LYS A 320 -11.27 12.39 -0.97
N TYR A 321 -10.16 12.22 -1.69
CA TYR A 321 -10.16 11.61 -3.00
C TYR A 321 -10.66 10.15 -2.94
N LEU A 322 -10.10 9.34 -2.04
CA LEU A 322 -10.46 7.93 -1.88
C LEU A 322 -11.96 7.74 -1.64
N THR A 323 -12.58 8.61 -0.81
CA THR A 323 -14.00 8.45 -0.42
C THR A 323 -15.00 9.21 -1.31
N LYS A 324 -14.57 10.23 -2.06
CA LYS A 324 -15.47 11.05 -2.89
C LYS A 324 -15.33 10.82 -4.39
N THR A 325 -14.24 10.16 -4.81
CA THR A 325 -13.97 9.89 -6.23
C THR A 325 -13.73 8.41 -6.48
N ALA A 326 -12.82 7.77 -5.74
CA ALA A 326 -12.47 6.37 -5.96
C ALA A 326 -13.59 5.41 -5.53
N LEU A 327 -14.18 5.63 -4.35
CA LEU A 327 -15.28 4.84 -3.82
C LEU A 327 -16.59 5.16 -4.54
N GLN A 328 -17.18 4.16 -5.19
CA GLN A 328 -18.46 4.23 -5.86
C GLN A 328 -19.63 3.98 -4.89
N ALA A 329 -20.85 4.31 -5.31
CA ALA A 329 -22.04 4.22 -4.47
C ALA A 329 -22.35 2.78 -4.02
N ASP A 330 -22.02 1.79 -4.82
CA ASP A 330 -22.21 0.36 -4.55
C ASP A 330 -21.14 -0.27 -3.64
N GLY A 331 -20.05 0.44 -3.36
CA GLY A 331 -18.90 -0.05 -2.59
C GLY A 331 -17.69 -0.43 -3.44
N LYS A 332 -17.78 -0.37 -4.77
CA LYS A 332 -16.66 -0.61 -5.67
C LYS A 332 -15.59 0.48 -5.50
N VAL A 333 -14.32 0.08 -5.50
CA VAL A 333 -13.16 0.99 -5.50
C VAL A 333 -12.64 1.10 -6.94
N GLY A 334 -12.96 2.20 -7.59
CA GLY A 334 -12.58 2.47 -8.98
C GLY A 334 -11.25 3.21 -9.11
N TYR A 335 -10.91 3.57 -10.37
CA TYR A 335 -9.70 4.30 -10.74
C TYR A 335 -8.40 3.57 -10.35
N VAL A 336 -8.41 2.26 -10.28
CA VAL A 336 -7.22 1.43 -10.06
C VAL A 336 -6.58 1.13 -11.42
N GLN A 337 -5.33 1.51 -11.58
CA GLN A 337 -4.57 1.12 -12.78
C GLN A 337 -4.50 -0.41 -12.86
N PRO A 338 -4.85 -1.02 -14.02
CA PRO A 338 -4.67 -2.46 -14.22
C PRO A 338 -3.24 -2.94 -13.93
N ILE A 339 -3.04 -4.25 -13.88
CA ILE A 339 -1.71 -4.85 -13.74
C ILE A 339 -0.77 -4.23 -14.78
N GLY A 340 0.41 -3.83 -14.31
CA GLY A 340 1.41 -3.15 -15.13
C GLY A 340 2.62 -2.76 -14.28
N GLU A 341 3.61 -2.16 -14.92
CA GLU A 341 4.90 -1.86 -14.31
C GLU A 341 5.35 -0.40 -14.49
N ARG A 342 4.50 0.45 -15.11
CA ARG A 342 4.79 1.87 -15.36
C ARG A 342 3.54 2.68 -15.67
N ALA A 343 3.68 3.98 -15.77
CA ALA A 343 2.66 4.87 -16.30
C ALA A 343 2.55 4.72 -17.83
N ILE A 344 1.45 4.15 -18.32
CA ILE A 344 1.21 3.91 -19.75
C ILE A 344 0.37 5.06 -20.30
N PRO A 345 0.88 5.86 -21.28
CA PRO A 345 0.09 6.89 -21.96
C PRO A 345 -1.16 6.30 -22.64
N GLY A 346 -2.29 7.01 -22.55
CA GLY A 346 -3.53 6.57 -23.18
C GLY A 346 -4.26 5.39 -22.52
N GLN A 347 -3.70 4.77 -21.49
CA GLN A 347 -4.37 3.70 -20.75
C GLN A 347 -5.61 4.25 -20.02
N THR A 348 -6.78 3.66 -20.27
CA THR A 348 -8.02 4.01 -19.57
C THR A 348 -7.94 3.56 -18.11
N VAL A 349 -8.16 4.51 -17.19
CA VAL A 349 -8.30 4.28 -15.75
C VAL A 349 -9.46 5.15 -15.27
N ASP A 350 -10.59 4.52 -14.98
CA ASP A 350 -11.85 5.18 -14.67
C ASP A 350 -12.57 4.54 -13.47
N ALA A 351 -13.80 4.95 -13.20
CA ALA A 351 -14.62 4.44 -12.10
C ALA A 351 -14.88 2.92 -12.17
N ASN A 352 -14.74 2.29 -13.33
CA ASN A 352 -14.93 0.86 -13.52
C ASN A 352 -13.63 0.06 -13.39
N SER A 353 -12.49 0.74 -13.44
CA SER A 353 -11.17 0.13 -13.30
C SER A 353 -10.92 -0.27 -11.86
N GLN A 354 -11.10 -1.55 -11.54
CA GLN A 354 -10.95 -2.15 -10.20
C GLN A 354 -9.94 -3.30 -10.23
N ALA A 355 -9.23 -3.51 -9.12
CA ALA A 355 -8.36 -4.65 -8.92
C ALA A 355 -8.23 -4.98 -7.41
N ASN A 356 -8.01 -6.27 -7.11
CA ASN A 356 -7.85 -6.82 -5.76
C ASN A 356 -6.81 -6.06 -4.92
N PHE A 357 -5.61 -5.82 -5.44
CA PHE A 357 -4.56 -5.07 -4.75
C PHE A 357 -4.95 -3.61 -4.45
N GLY A 358 -5.75 -2.97 -5.32
CA GLY A 358 -6.28 -1.63 -5.09
C GLY A 358 -7.30 -1.58 -3.96
N VAL A 359 -8.16 -2.61 -3.87
CA VAL A 359 -9.09 -2.79 -2.75
C VAL A 359 -8.33 -3.04 -1.46
N GLY A 360 -7.33 -3.93 -1.46
CA GLY A 360 -6.47 -4.20 -0.31
C GLY A 360 -5.79 -2.93 0.21
N ALA A 361 -5.22 -2.12 -0.69
CA ALA A 361 -4.61 -0.83 -0.34
C ALA A 361 -5.62 0.16 0.27
N PHE A 362 -6.83 0.25 -0.31
CA PHE A 362 -7.90 1.10 0.23
C PHE A 362 -8.29 0.68 1.66
N LEU A 363 -8.43 -0.62 1.90
CA LEU A 363 -8.76 -1.17 3.23
C LEU A 363 -7.67 -0.86 4.25
N LEU A 364 -6.38 -1.01 3.89
CA LEU A 364 -5.25 -0.60 4.74
C LEU A 364 -5.34 0.89 5.12
N ALA A 365 -5.56 1.77 4.13
CA ALA A 365 -5.69 3.21 4.37
C ALA A 365 -6.88 3.54 5.26
N ALA A 366 -8.03 2.88 5.06
CA ALA A 366 -9.23 3.10 5.84
C ALA A 366 -9.06 2.65 7.30
N CYS A 367 -8.42 1.51 7.56
CA CYS A 367 -8.11 1.04 8.91
C CYS A 367 -7.20 2.03 9.65
N GLU A 368 -6.15 2.53 8.99
CA GLU A 368 -5.28 3.54 9.61
C GLU A 368 -5.98 4.90 9.78
N PHE A 369 -6.94 5.24 8.91
CA PHE A 369 -7.70 6.47 9.09
C PHE A 369 -8.64 6.40 10.30
N VAL A 370 -9.23 5.25 10.61
CA VAL A 370 -9.97 5.04 11.88
C VAL A 370 -9.06 5.33 13.07
N LYS A 371 -7.88 4.72 13.12
CA LYS A 371 -6.89 4.94 14.19
C LYS A 371 -6.48 6.42 14.28
N TYR A 372 -6.31 7.09 13.15
CA TYR A 372 -5.93 8.51 13.08
C TYR A 372 -6.97 9.46 13.68
N ILE A 373 -8.26 9.20 13.48
CA ILE A 373 -9.35 10.07 14.00
C ILE A 373 -9.71 9.74 15.45
N GLU A 374 -9.49 8.51 15.90
CA GLU A 374 -9.75 8.06 17.28
C GLU A 374 -8.58 8.34 18.24
N LYS A 375 -7.36 8.46 17.71
CA LYS A 375 -6.19 8.82 18.51
C LYS A 375 -6.26 10.31 18.85
N LYS A 376 -6.64 10.61 20.09
CA LYS A 376 -6.71 11.97 20.65
C LYS A 376 -5.33 12.56 20.93
#